data_596e35b4204e6d87a3dc877a1a3e1e89
#
_entry.id   596e35b4204e6d87a3dc877a1a3e1e89
#
_cell.length_a   1.000
_cell.length_b   1.000
_cell.length_c   1.000
_cell.angle_alpha   90.00
_cell.angle_beta   90.00
_cell.angle_gamma   90.00
#
_symmetry.space_group_name_H-M   'P 1'
#
loop_
_entity.id
_entity.type
_entity.pdbx_description
1 polymer ?
#
loop_
_entity_poly.entity_id
_entity_poly.type
_entity_poly.pdbx_seq_one_letter_code
_entity_poly.pdbx_strand_id
1 'polypeptide(L)'
;SVILVYLVGGPPHQDMFDLKPDAPREIAGPWKPTATNVNGVEICEALPMMAQRMDKFTVIRSLNDAQAGHDAVQCYTGRTNAGQKPAGGWPQFGSLVNKIQGQHVPTTPGFISLCYPCTHGPYNEPGPGYLGPAHSGFRPLGPTRKDMILNGITTDRLSNRKALLASFDQFRRDADASGTLDGVDAFTKQAMGILTASRLAEALDLSNESEATRERYGTGDPKKSIDANGAPRVPQSFLAARRLIEAGARIVTVNYSKWDWHGGLNAEGRANNSIFVREKEDFPVFDKGITALIDDLYERGLDKDTAVLVWGEFGRTPKISAKVGRDHWPRVACALMAGGGMRHG
;
A
#
# COMPACT_ATOMS: atom_id res chain seq x y z
N SER A 1 -0.82 -9.57 -11.29
CA SER A 1 -1.33 -8.52 -10.40
C SER A 1 -0.29 -8.11 -9.37
N VAL A 2 -0.44 -6.95 -8.75
CA VAL A 2 0.50 -6.47 -7.70
C VAL A 2 -0.28 -5.87 -6.54
N ILE A 3 0.11 -6.24 -5.32
CA ILE A 3 -0.26 -5.55 -4.09
C ILE A 3 0.98 -4.80 -3.60
N LEU A 4 0.94 -3.48 -3.58
CA LEU A 4 2.02 -2.64 -3.06
C LEU A 4 1.64 -2.14 -1.67
N VAL A 5 2.42 -2.51 -0.67
CA VAL A 5 2.27 -2.08 0.72
C VAL A 5 3.34 -1.05 1.04
N TYR A 6 2.92 0.19 1.24
CA TYR A 6 3.78 1.28 1.59
C TYR A 6 3.80 1.50 3.11
N LEU A 7 4.95 1.28 3.71
CA LEU A 7 5.22 1.49 5.12
C LEU A 7 5.61 2.96 5.34
N VAL A 8 4.63 3.76 5.73
CA VAL A 8 4.73 5.22 5.75
C VAL A 8 5.78 5.70 6.76
N GLY A 9 6.76 6.45 6.31
CA GLY A 9 7.73 7.08 7.19
C GLY A 9 9.08 6.37 7.30
N GLY A 10 9.34 5.36 6.49
CA GLY A 10 10.62 4.64 6.47
C GLY A 10 10.81 3.65 7.63
N PRO A 11 10.48 2.37 7.42
CA PRO A 11 10.55 1.34 8.46
C PRO A 11 11.98 1.10 8.94
N PRO A 12 12.16 0.72 10.23
CA PRO A 12 13.48 0.46 10.82
C PRO A 12 14.03 -0.90 10.35
N HIS A 13 14.61 -0.93 9.16
CA HIS A 13 15.07 -2.14 8.51
C HIS A 13 16.07 -2.95 9.36
N GLN A 14 16.93 -2.27 10.16
CA GLN A 14 17.87 -2.92 11.07
C GLN A 14 17.14 -3.68 12.18
N ASP A 15 16.05 -3.14 12.69
CA ASP A 15 15.30 -3.72 13.79
C ASP A 15 14.30 -4.79 13.32
N MET A 16 14.05 -4.90 11.98
CA MET A 16 13.14 -5.87 11.38
C MET A 16 13.86 -7.03 10.70
N PHE A 17 14.73 -6.73 9.71
CA PHE A 17 15.23 -7.72 8.75
C PHE A 17 16.74 -7.82 8.66
N ASP A 18 17.48 -6.87 9.25
CA ASP A 18 18.93 -6.78 9.11
C ASP A 18 19.61 -6.46 10.44
N LEU A 19 19.26 -7.23 11.48
CA LEU A 19 19.78 -7.08 12.83
C LEU A 19 21.30 -7.24 12.85
N LYS A 20 21.96 -6.47 13.72
CA LYS A 20 23.41 -6.48 13.91
C LYS A 20 23.73 -6.85 15.37
N PRO A 21 23.50 -8.10 15.81
CA PRO A 21 23.58 -8.50 17.22
C PRO A 21 24.99 -8.29 17.83
N ASP A 22 26.03 -8.42 17.00
CA ASP A 22 27.44 -8.27 17.42
C ASP A 22 27.92 -6.81 17.40
N ALA A 23 27.09 -5.86 16.95
CA ALA A 23 27.42 -4.43 16.95
C ALA A 23 27.30 -3.85 18.39
N PRO A 24 27.95 -2.70 18.67
CA PRO A 24 27.72 -1.99 19.92
C PRO A 24 26.24 -1.73 20.20
N ARG A 25 25.85 -1.71 21.48
CA ARG A 25 24.44 -1.63 21.89
C ARG A 25 23.69 -0.43 21.30
N GLU A 26 24.38 0.68 21.07
CA GLU A 26 23.81 1.87 20.41
C GLU A 26 23.51 1.67 18.93
N ILE A 27 23.89 0.54 18.34
CA ILE A 27 23.58 0.13 16.97
C ILE A 27 22.61 -1.07 16.99
N ALA A 28 22.98 -2.13 17.74
CA ALA A 28 22.21 -3.38 17.79
C ALA A 28 20.78 -3.19 18.34
N GLY A 29 20.58 -2.26 19.27
CA GLY A 29 19.29 -2.09 19.94
C GLY A 29 18.93 -3.25 20.87
N PRO A 30 17.65 -3.37 21.28
CA PRO A 30 17.20 -4.39 22.23
C PRO A 30 16.73 -5.69 21.59
N TRP A 31 16.45 -5.70 20.27
CA TRP A 31 15.90 -6.85 19.59
C TRP A 31 16.94 -7.92 19.32
N LYS A 32 16.48 -9.19 19.36
CA LYS A 32 17.32 -10.33 19.05
C LYS A 32 16.93 -10.94 17.71
N PRO A 33 17.90 -11.49 16.97
CA PRO A 33 17.59 -12.30 15.81
C PRO A 33 16.89 -13.60 16.21
N THR A 34 15.95 -14.06 15.40
CA THR A 34 15.34 -15.39 15.47
C THR A 34 15.55 -16.12 14.16
N ALA A 35 15.82 -17.41 14.24
CA ALA A 35 15.96 -18.26 13.08
C ALA A 35 14.62 -18.37 12.34
N THR A 36 14.70 -18.47 11.01
CA THR A 36 13.54 -18.66 10.15
C THR A 36 13.46 -20.11 9.66
N ASN A 37 12.41 -20.44 8.91
CA ASN A 37 12.30 -21.72 8.22
C ASN A 37 13.23 -21.85 6.99
N VAL A 38 14.00 -20.79 6.66
CA VAL A 38 15.06 -20.82 5.64
C VAL A 38 16.41 -20.81 6.34
N ASN A 39 17.21 -21.84 6.08
CA ASN A 39 18.50 -22.02 6.76
C ASN A 39 19.45 -20.83 6.53
N GLY A 40 20.02 -20.30 7.59
CA GLY A 40 20.95 -19.17 7.56
C GLY A 40 20.28 -17.80 7.41
N VAL A 41 18.96 -17.72 7.37
CA VAL A 41 18.20 -16.47 7.39
C VAL A 41 17.61 -16.22 8.77
N GLU A 42 17.91 -15.06 9.32
CA GLU A 42 17.38 -14.60 10.60
C GLU A 42 16.70 -13.24 10.42
N ILE A 43 15.64 -13.00 11.21
CA ILE A 43 14.91 -11.74 11.30
C ILE A 43 14.63 -11.39 12.76
N CYS A 44 13.96 -10.29 13.02
CA CYS A 44 13.58 -9.87 14.38
C CYS A 44 12.69 -10.89 15.09
N GLU A 45 12.99 -11.19 16.37
CA GLU A 45 12.20 -12.06 17.23
C GLU A 45 10.73 -11.62 17.41
N ALA A 46 10.43 -10.36 17.16
CA ALA A 46 9.07 -9.80 17.21
C ALA A 46 8.25 -10.06 15.93
N LEU A 47 8.82 -10.77 14.94
CA LEU A 47 8.17 -11.19 13.68
C LEU A 47 8.10 -12.71 13.56
N PRO A 48 7.59 -13.45 14.58
CA PRO A 48 7.69 -14.91 14.62
C PRO A 48 6.83 -15.61 13.56
N MET A 49 5.74 -15.02 13.14
CA MET A 49 4.87 -15.60 12.10
C MET A 49 5.53 -15.52 10.72
N MET A 50 6.22 -14.42 10.42
CA MET A 50 7.00 -14.24 9.20
C MET A 50 8.22 -15.18 9.20
N ALA A 51 8.89 -15.34 10.35
CA ALA A 51 10.03 -16.24 10.47
C ALA A 51 9.68 -17.69 10.07
N GLN A 52 8.47 -18.15 10.39
CA GLN A 52 7.97 -19.48 10.02
C GLN A 52 7.57 -19.60 8.54
N ARG A 53 7.56 -18.52 7.79
CA ARG A 53 7.10 -18.40 6.38
C ARG A 53 8.13 -17.73 5.48
N MET A 54 9.37 -17.64 5.92
CA MET A 54 10.42 -16.93 5.19
C MET A 54 10.70 -17.57 3.82
N ASP A 55 10.41 -18.85 3.64
CA ASP A 55 10.43 -19.54 2.36
C ASP A 55 9.48 -18.97 1.30
N LYS A 56 8.48 -18.18 1.72
CA LYS A 56 7.54 -17.46 0.85
C LYS A 56 7.93 -15.99 0.61
N PHE A 57 9.02 -15.53 1.21
CA PHE A 57 9.49 -14.15 1.13
C PHE A 57 10.88 -14.07 0.54
N THR A 58 11.14 -12.97 -0.15
CA THR A 58 12.47 -12.50 -0.47
C THR A 58 12.72 -11.19 0.26
N VAL A 59 13.79 -11.14 1.05
CA VAL A 59 14.22 -9.93 1.77
C VAL A 59 15.34 -9.27 0.97
N ILE A 60 15.11 -8.08 0.46
CA ILE A 60 16.12 -7.24 -0.19
C ILE A 60 16.67 -6.29 0.88
N ARG A 61 17.95 -6.46 1.27
CA ARG A 61 18.59 -5.69 2.35
C ARG A 61 19.48 -4.53 1.87
N SER A 62 19.52 -4.29 0.57
CA SER A 62 20.49 -3.36 -0.05
C SER A 62 19.86 -2.35 -0.99
N LEU A 63 18.64 -1.90 -0.71
CA LEU A 63 18.07 -0.76 -1.42
C LEU A 63 18.84 0.49 -1.03
N ASN A 64 19.24 1.28 -2.03
CA ASN A 64 20.01 2.51 -1.86
C ASN A 64 19.44 3.65 -2.68
N ASP A 65 20.09 4.82 -2.62
CA ASP A 65 19.75 6.03 -3.39
C ASP A 65 18.35 6.60 -3.09
N ALA A 66 17.81 6.34 -1.90
CA ALA A 66 16.61 7.02 -1.44
C ALA A 66 16.88 8.51 -1.19
N GLN A 67 15.86 9.33 -1.24
CA GLN A 67 15.92 10.71 -0.77
C GLN A 67 15.90 10.76 0.77
N ALA A 68 16.58 11.75 1.37
CA ALA A 68 16.64 11.88 2.82
C ALA A 68 15.37 12.48 3.44
N GLY A 69 14.56 13.16 2.66
CA GLY A 69 13.26 13.70 3.09
C GLY A 69 12.13 12.71 2.82
N HIS A 70 11.06 12.81 3.59
CA HIS A 70 9.86 12.03 3.31
C HIS A 70 9.32 12.35 1.93
N ASP A 71 9.25 11.34 1.08
CA ASP A 71 8.75 11.48 -0.28
C ASP A 71 8.28 10.13 -0.84
N ALA A 72 7.00 9.88 -0.72
CA ALA A 72 6.35 8.70 -1.27
C ALA A 72 6.49 8.60 -2.80
N VAL A 73 6.76 9.72 -3.49
CA VAL A 73 6.93 9.75 -4.95
C VAL A 73 7.94 8.71 -5.42
N GLN A 74 9.07 8.58 -4.74
CA GLN A 74 10.09 7.61 -5.14
C GLN A 74 9.59 6.16 -5.04
N CYS A 75 8.84 5.82 -3.99
CA CYS A 75 8.27 4.49 -3.80
C CYS A 75 7.21 4.15 -4.86
N TYR A 76 6.46 5.13 -5.32
CA TYR A 76 5.37 4.90 -6.26
C TYR A 76 5.74 5.11 -7.72
N THR A 77 6.82 5.88 -8.03
CA THR A 77 7.19 6.21 -9.42
C THR A 77 8.55 5.68 -9.85
N GLY A 78 9.40 5.26 -8.91
CA GLY A 78 10.82 4.98 -9.15
C GLY A 78 11.64 6.23 -9.51
N ARG A 79 11.08 7.43 -9.26
CA ARG A 79 11.72 8.72 -9.59
C ARG A 79 11.82 9.58 -8.35
N THR A 80 12.91 10.30 -8.23
CA THR A 80 13.08 11.28 -7.16
C THR A 80 12.31 12.56 -7.44
N ASN A 81 12.00 13.32 -6.39
CA ASN A 81 11.44 14.67 -6.53
C ASN A 81 12.49 15.72 -6.94
N ALA A 82 13.77 15.36 -6.95
CA ALA A 82 14.85 16.21 -7.39
C ALA A 82 14.91 16.29 -8.92
N GLY A 83 15.33 17.44 -9.44
CA GLY A 83 15.54 17.65 -10.87
C GLY A 83 14.28 18.02 -11.65
N GLN A 84 14.41 17.98 -12.98
CA GLN A 84 13.35 18.40 -13.91
C GLN A 84 12.26 17.33 -13.99
N LYS A 85 11.02 17.76 -13.80
CA LYS A 85 9.82 16.90 -13.89
C LYS A 85 9.04 17.25 -15.15
N PRO A 86 8.38 16.29 -15.79
CA PRO A 86 7.42 16.58 -16.84
C PRO A 86 6.25 17.39 -16.30
N ALA A 87 5.61 18.17 -17.17
CA ALA A 87 4.36 18.83 -16.82
C ALA A 87 3.34 17.80 -16.33
N GLY A 88 2.68 18.05 -15.19
CA GLY A 88 1.81 17.09 -14.50
C GLY A 88 2.52 16.12 -13.57
N GLY A 89 3.87 16.06 -13.55
CA GLY A 89 4.65 15.16 -12.69
C GLY A 89 4.80 13.74 -13.23
N TRP A 90 5.56 12.91 -12.53
CA TRP A 90 5.74 11.50 -12.86
C TRP A 90 4.52 10.67 -12.46
N PRO A 91 4.03 9.76 -13.33
CA PRO A 91 2.93 8.89 -12.98
C PRO A 91 3.39 7.80 -12.00
N GLN A 92 2.54 7.49 -11.05
CA GLN A 92 2.75 6.35 -10.19
C GLN A 92 2.59 5.02 -10.95
N PHE A 93 3.24 3.98 -10.45
CA PHE A 93 3.29 2.65 -11.07
C PHE A 93 1.91 2.10 -11.45
N GLY A 94 0.93 2.20 -10.53
CA GLY A 94 -0.44 1.75 -10.79
C GLY A 94 -1.10 2.46 -11.97
N SER A 95 -0.83 3.76 -12.15
CA SER A 95 -1.32 4.54 -13.28
C SER A 95 -0.67 4.11 -14.61
N LEU A 96 0.63 3.79 -14.59
CA LEU A 96 1.34 3.26 -15.78
C LEU A 96 0.75 1.92 -16.20
N VAL A 97 0.59 0.98 -15.27
CA VAL A 97 0.01 -0.34 -15.58
C VAL A 97 -1.43 -0.20 -16.06
N ASN A 98 -2.23 0.68 -15.43
CA ASN A 98 -3.60 0.94 -15.87
C ASN A 98 -3.64 1.54 -17.29
N LYS A 99 -2.67 2.39 -17.67
CA LYS A 99 -2.55 2.92 -19.04
C LYS A 99 -2.20 1.84 -20.05
N ILE A 100 -1.24 0.97 -19.72
CA ILE A 100 -0.69 -0.01 -20.67
C ILE A 100 -1.61 -1.21 -20.83
N GLN A 101 -2.17 -1.72 -19.72
CA GLN A 101 -2.92 -2.98 -19.72
C GLN A 101 -4.44 -2.81 -19.59
N GLY A 102 -4.90 -1.63 -19.17
CA GLY A 102 -6.32 -1.36 -18.92
C GLY A 102 -6.93 -2.23 -17.81
N GLN A 103 -8.25 -2.32 -17.83
CA GLN A 103 -9.02 -3.17 -16.92
C GLN A 103 -8.99 -4.64 -17.42
N HIS A 104 -8.82 -5.58 -16.51
CA HIS A 104 -8.96 -7.00 -16.80
C HIS A 104 -10.44 -7.41 -16.83
N VAL A 105 -11.21 -6.92 -15.88
CA VAL A 105 -12.65 -7.09 -15.74
C VAL A 105 -13.32 -5.74 -15.95
N PRO A 106 -14.26 -5.59 -16.89
CA PRO A 106 -14.87 -4.29 -17.22
C PRO A 106 -15.54 -3.56 -16.06
N THR A 107 -15.92 -4.31 -15.00
CA THR A 107 -16.61 -3.80 -13.80
C THR A 107 -15.69 -3.53 -12.62
N THR A 108 -14.39 -3.82 -12.77
CA THR A 108 -13.39 -3.61 -11.71
C THR A 108 -12.28 -2.69 -12.21
N PRO A 109 -12.01 -1.57 -11.54
CA PRO A 109 -10.89 -0.72 -11.90
C PRO A 109 -9.57 -1.49 -11.92
N GLY A 110 -8.74 -1.28 -12.96
CA GLY A 110 -7.44 -1.95 -13.06
C GLY A 110 -6.47 -1.52 -11.96
N PHE A 111 -6.60 -0.28 -11.47
CA PHE A 111 -5.83 0.25 -10.37
C PHE A 111 -6.74 0.78 -9.25
N ILE A 112 -6.56 0.25 -8.03
CA ILE A 112 -7.32 0.63 -6.83
C ILE A 112 -6.35 1.04 -5.73
N SER A 113 -6.60 2.18 -5.09
CA SER A 113 -5.84 2.67 -3.95
C SER A 113 -6.65 2.54 -2.66
N LEU A 114 -6.15 1.73 -1.73
CA LEU A 114 -6.61 1.63 -0.36
C LEU A 114 -5.79 2.52 0.60
N CYS A 115 -5.05 3.48 0.06
CA CYS A 115 -4.25 4.38 0.87
C CYS A 115 -5.12 5.40 1.60
N TYR A 116 -4.97 5.45 2.91
CA TYR A 116 -5.55 6.50 3.73
C TYR A 116 -4.83 7.82 3.50
N PRO A 117 -5.56 8.95 3.41
CA PRO A 117 -4.92 10.26 3.29
C PRO A 117 -4.12 10.58 4.56
N CYS A 118 -2.85 10.91 4.37
CA CYS A 118 -1.95 11.38 5.41
C CYS A 118 -1.97 12.91 5.47
N THR A 119 -1.93 13.49 6.67
CA THR A 119 -1.88 14.95 6.83
C THR A 119 -0.51 15.52 6.45
N HIS A 120 0.56 14.70 6.53
CA HIS A 120 1.84 15.04 5.94
C HIS A 120 1.80 14.75 4.43
N GLY A 121 1.70 15.81 3.62
CA GLY A 121 1.53 15.70 2.16
C GLY A 121 2.48 14.74 1.46
N PRO A 122 3.81 14.76 1.75
CA PRO A 122 4.79 13.87 1.14
C PRO A 122 4.56 12.37 1.33
N TYR A 123 3.76 11.94 2.30
CA TYR A 123 3.40 10.53 2.49
C TYR A 123 2.31 10.04 1.52
N ASN A 124 1.65 10.94 0.82
CA ASN A 124 0.56 10.58 -0.07
C ASN A 124 1.05 10.15 -1.45
N GLU A 125 0.27 9.31 -2.09
CA GLU A 125 0.52 8.90 -3.48
C GLU A 125 0.57 10.11 -4.42
N PRO A 126 1.52 10.16 -5.37
CA PRO A 126 1.70 11.30 -6.27
C PRO A 126 0.60 11.43 -7.34
N GLY A 127 -0.16 10.35 -7.57
CA GLY A 127 -1.22 10.34 -8.57
C GLY A 127 -0.75 9.96 -9.98
N PRO A 128 -1.59 10.22 -11.00
CA PRO A 128 -1.38 9.74 -12.36
C PRO A 128 -0.32 10.52 -13.14
N GLY A 129 0.18 11.64 -12.60
CA GLY A 129 1.18 12.45 -13.29
C GLY A 129 0.71 12.92 -14.66
N TYR A 130 1.64 12.97 -15.62
CA TYR A 130 1.36 13.40 -17.00
C TYR A 130 0.37 12.50 -17.77
N LEU A 131 0.01 11.33 -17.23
CA LEU A 131 -1.00 10.47 -17.85
C LEU A 131 -2.42 11.01 -17.69
N GLY A 132 -2.60 11.95 -16.78
CA GLY A 132 -3.88 12.59 -16.54
C GLY A 132 -4.86 11.77 -15.70
N PRO A 133 -5.97 12.39 -15.30
CA PRO A 133 -6.92 11.83 -14.33
C PRO A 133 -7.55 10.49 -14.74
N ALA A 134 -7.69 10.20 -16.03
CA ALA A 134 -8.23 8.94 -16.55
C ALA A 134 -7.48 7.69 -16.05
N HIS A 135 -6.24 7.85 -15.61
CA HIS A 135 -5.39 6.78 -15.10
C HIS A 135 -5.15 6.86 -13.59
N SER A 136 -5.93 7.68 -12.87
CA SER A 136 -5.92 7.72 -11.40
C SER A 136 -6.35 6.39 -10.80
N GLY A 137 -5.77 6.04 -9.65
CA GLY A 137 -6.29 4.94 -8.85
C GLY A 137 -7.69 5.24 -8.32
N PHE A 138 -8.58 4.27 -8.43
CA PHE A 138 -9.88 4.34 -7.79
C PHE A 138 -9.70 4.25 -6.26
N ARG A 139 -10.29 5.18 -5.51
CA ARG A 139 -10.12 5.29 -4.04
C ARG A 139 -11.44 5.02 -3.30
N PRO A 140 -11.71 3.75 -2.90
CA PRO A 140 -12.94 3.41 -2.19
C PRO A 140 -12.96 3.85 -0.72
N LEU A 141 -11.79 4.18 -0.14
CA LEU A 141 -11.69 4.67 1.24
C LEU A 141 -11.79 6.20 1.24
N GLY A 142 -12.93 6.73 1.62
CA GLY A 142 -13.12 8.18 1.68
C GLY A 142 -14.55 8.61 1.37
N PRO A 143 -14.78 9.89 1.07
CA PRO A 143 -16.11 10.42 0.75
C PRO A 143 -16.79 9.70 -0.40
N THR A 144 -16.02 9.25 -1.39
CA THR A 144 -16.49 8.54 -2.59
C THR A 144 -17.14 7.18 -2.32
N ARG A 145 -16.94 6.58 -1.13
CA ARG A 145 -17.62 5.33 -0.77
C ARG A 145 -19.15 5.46 -0.82
N LYS A 146 -19.68 6.62 -0.45
CA LYS A 146 -21.12 6.91 -0.51
C LYS A 146 -21.62 7.03 -1.96
N ASP A 147 -20.74 7.42 -2.87
CA ASP A 147 -21.07 7.63 -4.29
C ASP A 147 -21.13 6.31 -5.07
N MET A 148 -20.67 5.20 -4.47
CA MET A 148 -20.78 3.84 -5.05
C MET A 148 -22.16 3.21 -4.87
N ILE A 149 -23.06 3.85 -4.13
CA ILE A 149 -24.42 3.37 -3.87
C ILE A 149 -25.42 4.20 -4.65
N LEU A 150 -26.22 3.56 -5.47
CA LEU A 150 -27.32 4.21 -6.20
C LEU A 150 -28.44 4.60 -5.24
N ASN A 151 -28.41 5.83 -4.75
CA ASN A 151 -29.46 6.37 -3.91
C ASN A 151 -30.66 6.85 -4.77
N GLY A 152 -31.78 6.13 -4.70
CA GLY A 152 -33.04 6.53 -5.33
C GLY A 152 -33.11 6.43 -6.86
N ILE A 153 -32.11 5.80 -7.49
CA ILE A 153 -32.10 5.56 -8.94
C ILE A 153 -31.99 4.05 -9.19
N THR A 154 -32.91 3.49 -9.96
CA THR A 154 -32.83 2.08 -10.39
C THR A 154 -31.79 1.92 -11.49
N THR A 155 -31.26 0.70 -11.65
CA THR A 155 -30.32 0.34 -12.73
C THR A 155 -30.89 0.61 -14.12
N ASP A 156 -32.21 0.42 -14.30
CA ASP A 156 -32.89 0.69 -15.57
C ASP A 156 -32.96 2.19 -15.89
N ARG A 157 -33.26 3.02 -14.90
CA ARG A 157 -33.23 4.49 -15.06
C ARG A 157 -31.81 4.99 -15.34
N LEU A 158 -30.80 4.39 -14.70
CA LEU A 158 -29.40 4.71 -14.95
C LEU A 158 -28.99 4.31 -16.37
N SER A 159 -29.42 3.13 -16.85
CA SER A 159 -29.15 2.66 -18.21
C SER A 159 -29.81 3.54 -19.28
N ASN A 160 -31.06 3.99 -19.04
CA ASN A 160 -31.75 4.90 -19.93
C ASN A 160 -31.10 6.27 -19.99
N ARG A 161 -30.64 6.80 -18.85
CA ARG A 161 -29.87 8.05 -18.81
C ARG A 161 -28.50 7.92 -19.51
N LYS A 162 -27.84 6.76 -19.39
CA LYS A 162 -26.62 6.46 -20.12
C LYS A 162 -26.82 6.46 -21.62
N ALA A 163 -27.90 5.85 -22.12
CA ALA A 163 -28.23 5.84 -23.55
C ALA A 163 -28.48 7.26 -24.08
N LEU A 164 -29.19 8.09 -23.29
CA LEU A 164 -29.45 9.50 -23.64
C LEU A 164 -28.13 10.31 -23.62
N LEU A 165 -27.28 10.13 -22.60
CA LEU A 165 -25.98 10.79 -22.51
C LEU A 165 -25.09 10.41 -23.71
N ALA A 166 -25.04 9.11 -24.07
CA ALA A 166 -24.26 8.64 -25.21
C ALA A 166 -24.70 9.26 -26.54
N SER A 167 -26.00 9.54 -26.72
CA SER A 167 -26.47 10.24 -27.92
C SER A 167 -26.04 11.70 -27.97
N PHE A 168 -26.00 12.40 -26.83
CA PHE A 168 -25.46 13.74 -26.74
C PHE A 168 -23.93 13.77 -26.90
N ASP A 169 -23.23 12.81 -26.35
CA ASP A 169 -21.77 12.73 -26.43
C ASP A 169 -21.29 12.35 -27.84
N GLN A 170 -22.09 11.61 -28.62
CA GLN A 170 -21.81 11.38 -30.04
C GLN A 170 -21.82 12.69 -30.83
N PHE A 171 -22.82 13.55 -30.59
CA PHE A 171 -22.90 14.87 -31.22
C PHE A 171 -21.72 15.78 -30.81
N ARG A 172 -21.26 15.70 -29.56
CA ARG A 172 -20.10 16.47 -29.06
C ARG A 172 -18.78 15.96 -29.62
N ARG A 173 -18.61 14.64 -29.80
CA ARG A 173 -17.40 14.04 -30.39
C ARG A 173 -17.17 14.48 -31.82
N ASP A 174 -18.22 14.60 -32.59
CA ASP A 174 -18.14 15.08 -33.97
C ASP A 174 -17.64 16.55 -34.06
N ALA A 175 -17.70 17.27 -32.93
CA ALA A 175 -17.23 18.66 -32.79
C ALA A 175 -15.87 18.79 -32.03
N ASP A 176 -15.36 17.73 -31.40
CA ASP A 176 -14.12 17.80 -30.57
C ASP A 176 -12.89 17.27 -31.29
N ALA A 177 -12.15 18.16 -31.92
CA ALA A 177 -10.86 17.84 -32.55
C ALA A 177 -9.71 17.67 -31.55
N SER A 178 -9.91 17.88 -30.23
CA SER A 178 -8.84 17.90 -29.20
C SER A 178 -8.65 16.56 -28.49
N GLY A 179 -9.56 15.60 -28.61
CA GLY A 179 -9.52 14.31 -27.91
C GLY A 179 -9.77 14.39 -26.39
N THR A 180 -10.16 15.56 -25.87
CA THR A 180 -10.42 15.77 -24.43
C THR A 180 -11.63 14.95 -23.97
N LEU A 181 -12.59 14.72 -24.85
CA LEU A 181 -13.81 13.95 -24.57
C LEU A 181 -13.55 12.45 -24.42
N ASP A 182 -12.53 11.91 -25.06
CA ASP A 182 -12.16 10.49 -24.93
C ASP A 182 -11.79 10.15 -23.48
N GLY A 183 -11.12 11.06 -22.79
CA GLY A 183 -10.80 10.91 -21.36
C GLY A 183 -12.05 10.93 -20.48
N VAL A 184 -13.02 11.81 -20.76
CA VAL A 184 -14.30 11.90 -20.05
C VAL A 184 -15.14 10.66 -20.26
N ASP A 185 -15.16 10.12 -21.49
CA ASP A 185 -15.87 8.89 -21.83
C ASP A 185 -15.31 7.67 -21.09
N ALA A 186 -14.00 7.57 -20.98
CA ALA A 186 -13.35 6.50 -20.24
C ALA A 186 -13.75 6.53 -18.75
N PHE A 187 -13.79 7.71 -18.13
CA PHE A 187 -14.26 7.90 -16.78
C PHE A 187 -15.73 7.57 -16.60
N THR A 188 -16.58 8.06 -17.48
CA THR A 188 -18.02 7.82 -17.45
C THR A 188 -18.29 6.31 -17.56
N LYS A 189 -17.61 5.64 -18.48
CA LYS A 189 -17.71 4.18 -18.66
C LYS A 189 -17.23 3.41 -17.43
N GLN A 190 -16.14 3.82 -16.84
CA GLN A 190 -15.60 3.24 -15.60
C GLN A 190 -16.55 3.47 -14.42
N ALA A 191 -17.02 4.70 -14.21
CA ALA A 191 -17.96 5.03 -13.15
C ALA A 191 -19.28 4.24 -13.28
N MET A 192 -19.81 4.13 -14.48
CA MET A 192 -21.01 3.33 -14.76
C MET A 192 -20.78 1.83 -14.51
N GLY A 193 -19.61 1.30 -14.89
CA GLY A 193 -19.22 -0.08 -14.60
C GLY A 193 -19.22 -0.36 -13.10
N ILE A 194 -18.66 0.55 -12.31
CA ILE A 194 -18.62 0.46 -10.84
C ILE A 194 -20.03 0.52 -10.23
N LEU A 195 -20.86 1.46 -10.67
CA LEU A 195 -22.21 1.67 -10.13
C LEU A 195 -23.19 0.54 -10.49
N THR A 196 -22.94 -0.19 -11.56
CA THR A 196 -23.82 -1.28 -12.02
C THR A 196 -23.34 -2.67 -11.61
N ALA A 197 -22.15 -2.80 -11.03
CA ALA A 197 -21.57 -4.08 -10.63
C ALA A 197 -21.53 -4.24 -9.12
N SER A 198 -22.16 -5.31 -8.62
CA SER A 198 -22.07 -5.70 -7.21
C SER A 198 -20.65 -6.17 -6.82
N ARG A 199 -19.88 -6.70 -7.77
CA ARG A 199 -18.60 -7.38 -7.53
C ARG A 199 -17.57 -6.55 -6.77
N LEU A 200 -17.42 -5.27 -7.11
CA LEU A 200 -16.50 -4.38 -6.41
C LEU A 200 -16.98 -4.07 -4.99
N ALA A 201 -18.29 -3.81 -4.82
CA ALA A 201 -18.89 -3.58 -3.52
C ALA A 201 -18.78 -4.83 -2.62
N GLU A 202 -19.04 -6.01 -3.18
CA GLU A 202 -18.87 -7.31 -2.52
C GLU A 202 -17.42 -7.56 -2.10
N ALA A 203 -16.44 -7.21 -2.94
CA ALA A 203 -15.02 -7.34 -2.61
C ALA A 203 -14.60 -6.41 -1.45
N LEU A 204 -15.20 -5.24 -1.34
CA LEU A 204 -14.94 -4.28 -0.26
C LEU A 204 -15.71 -4.59 1.02
N ASP A 205 -16.75 -5.41 0.94
CA ASP A 205 -17.52 -5.85 2.12
C ASP A 205 -16.85 -7.08 2.74
N LEU A 206 -16.03 -6.82 3.77
CA LEU A 206 -15.30 -7.86 4.49
C LEU A 206 -16.20 -8.77 5.33
N SER A 207 -17.47 -8.43 5.53
CA SER A 207 -18.42 -9.30 6.21
C SER A 207 -18.76 -10.57 5.42
N ASN A 208 -18.47 -10.56 4.10
CA ASN A 208 -18.57 -11.73 3.22
C ASN A 208 -17.47 -12.78 3.46
N GLU A 209 -16.43 -12.45 4.24
CA GLU A 209 -15.43 -13.42 4.66
C GLU A 209 -15.83 -14.09 5.97
N SER A 210 -15.37 -15.33 6.17
CA SER A 210 -15.56 -16.04 7.43
C SER A 210 -14.94 -15.26 8.59
N GLU A 211 -15.50 -15.42 9.77
CA GLU A 211 -14.93 -14.82 10.98
C GLU A 211 -13.48 -15.28 11.19
N ALA A 212 -13.21 -16.56 11.01
CA ALA A 212 -11.85 -17.12 11.10
C ALA A 212 -10.86 -16.46 10.13
N THR A 213 -11.28 -16.17 8.88
CA THR A 213 -10.44 -15.43 7.93
C THR A 213 -10.18 -14.02 8.42
N ARG A 214 -11.20 -13.30 8.89
CA ARG A 214 -11.04 -11.94 9.39
C ARG A 214 -10.13 -11.86 10.62
N GLU A 215 -10.28 -12.82 11.54
CA GLU A 215 -9.44 -12.92 12.75
C GLU A 215 -7.98 -13.26 12.44
N ARG A 216 -7.73 -14.04 11.38
CA ARG A 216 -6.38 -14.37 10.92
C ARG A 216 -5.59 -13.12 10.55
N TYR A 217 -6.21 -12.13 9.90
CA TYR A 217 -5.59 -10.83 9.62
C TYR A 217 -5.45 -9.96 10.86
N GLY A 218 -6.31 -10.13 11.84
CA GLY A 218 -6.40 -9.29 13.04
C GLY A 218 -7.22 -8.03 12.81
N THR A 219 -7.66 -7.40 13.88
CA THR A 219 -8.52 -6.21 13.83
C THR A 219 -7.73 -4.91 13.64
N GLY A 220 -6.54 -4.84 14.23
CA GLY A 220 -5.73 -3.63 14.22
C GLY A 220 -6.34 -2.46 14.97
N ASP A 221 -5.73 -1.30 14.85
CA ASP A 221 -6.22 -0.04 15.39
C ASP A 221 -6.51 0.95 14.25
N PRO A 222 -7.79 1.31 14.01
CA PRO A 222 -8.15 2.27 12.98
C PRO A 222 -7.76 3.71 13.34
N LYS A 223 -7.39 3.99 14.59
CA LYS A 223 -6.90 5.30 14.97
C LYS A 223 -5.54 5.51 14.33
N LYS A 224 -5.37 6.68 13.76
CA LYS A 224 -4.05 7.12 13.31
C LYS A 224 -3.12 7.21 14.52
N SER A 225 -1.83 6.99 14.30
CA SER A 225 -0.83 7.18 15.35
C SER A 225 -0.95 8.58 15.97
N ILE A 226 -0.43 8.73 17.18
CA ILE A 226 -0.55 9.97 17.98
C ILE A 226 -0.21 11.24 17.19
N ASP A 227 0.73 11.14 16.23
CA ASP A 227 1.13 12.30 15.41
C ASP A 227 0.20 12.56 14.21
N ALA A 228 -0.84 11.75 14.03
CA ALA A 228 -1.93 11.89 13.03
C ALA A 228 -1.49 12.08 11.56
N ASN A 229 -0.19 12.00 11.23
CA ASN A 229 0.33 12.28 9.89
C ASN A 229 0.65 11.04 9.04
N GLY A 230 0.56 9.83 9.62
CA GLY A 230 0.71 8.54 8.93
C GLY A 230 -0.62 7.87 8.59
N ALA A 231 -0.55 6.61 8.19
CA ALA A 231 -1.70 5.74 7.98
C ALA A 231 -2.13 5.04 9.29
N PRO A 232 -3.37 4.56 9.41
CA PRO A 232 -3.78 3.73 10.55
C PRO A 232 -3.19 2.31 10.45
N ARG A 233 -3.17 1.60 11.58
CA ARG A 233 -2.76 0.18 11.68
C ARG A 233 -3.95 -0.74 11.41
N VAL A 234 -4.38 -0.86 10.18
CA VAL A 234 -5.57 -1.64 9.80
C VAL A 234 -5.18 -2.79 8.86
N PRO A 235 -4.84 -3.99 9.41
CA PRO A 235 -4.47 -5.14 8.58
C PRO A 235 -5.62 -5.66 7.72
N GLN A 236 -6.88 -5.33 8.01
CA GLN A 236 -7.99 -5.59 7.11
C GLN A 236 -7.84 -4.95 5.73
N SER A 237 -7.01 -3.93 5.59
CA SER A 237 -6.67 -3.37 4.28
C SER A 237 -5.92 -4.39 3.40
N PHE A 238 -5.16 -5.31 4.02
CA PHE A 238 -4.50 -6.41 3.30
C PHE A 238 -5.53 -7.45 2.83
N LEU A 239 -6.52 -7.78 3.68
CA LEU A 239 -7.64 -8.64 3.29
C LEU A 239 -8.45 -8.02 2.14
N ALA A 240 -8.76 -6.73 2.25
CA ALA A 240 -9.44 -6.01 1.17
C ALA A 240 -8.63 -6.02 -0.13
N ALA A 241 -7.32 -5.84 -0.06
CA ALA A 241 -6.42 -5.88 -1.22
C ALA A 241 -6.47 -7.26 -1.92
N ARG A 242 -6.40 -8.37 -1.17
CA ARG A 242 -6.53 -9.73 -1.74
C ARG A 242 -7.88 -9.90 -2.44
N ARG A 243 -8.98 -9.50 -1.80
CA ARG A 243 -10.34 -9.59 -2.38
C ARG A 243 -10.49 -8.77 -3.66
N LEU A 244 -9.87 -7.59 -3.71
CA LEU A 244 -9.86 -6.74 -4.91
C LEU A 244 -9.07 -7.36 -6.06
N ILE A 245 -7.96 -8.04 -5.78
CA ILE A 245 -7.24 -8.83 -6.79
C ILE A 245 -8.14 -9.95 -7.33
N GLU A 246 -8.82 -10.70 -6.48
CA GLU A 246 -9.78 -11.74 -6.88
C GLU A 246 -10.94 -11.15 -7.71
N ALA A 247 -11.35 -9.92 -7.41
CA ALA A 247 -12.38 -9.21 -8.19
C ALA A 247 -11.87 -8.73 -9.55
N GLY A 248 -10.56 -8.81 -9.82
CA GLY A 248 -9.96 -8.50 -11.12
C GLY A 248 -9.16 -7.20 -11.17
N ALA A 249 -8.83 -6.58 -10.03
CA ALA A 249 -7.88 -5.49 -9.98
C ALA A 249 -6.47 -6.00 -10.38
N ARG A 250 -5.71 -5.17 -11.10
CA ARG A 250 -4.31 -5.48 -11.46
C ARG A 250 -3.35 -4.96 -10.42
N ILE A 251 -3.62 -3.78 -9.91
CA ILE A 251 -2.80 -3.10 -8.90
C ILE A 251 -3.69 -2.68 -7.75
N VAL A 252 -3.26 -3.01 -6.53
CA VAL A 252 -3.83 -2.48 -5.31
C VAL A 252 -2.70 -1.88 -4.48
N THR A 253 -2.83 -0.61 -4.11
CA THR A 253 -1.89 0.05 -3.20
C THR A 253 -2.52 0.16 -1.81
N VAL A 254 -1.70 -0.08 -0.80
CA VAL A 254 -2.08 0.02 0.62
C VAL A 254 -0.99 0.80 1.33
N ASN A 255 -1.34 1.81 2.12
CA ASN A 255 -0.41 2.38 3.09
C ASN A 255 -0.73 1.86 4.50
N TYR A 256 0.31 1.62 5.29
CA TYR A 256 0.17 0.97 6.59
C TYR A 256 1.02 1.65 7.66
N SER A 257 0.40 2.00 8.78
CA SER A 257 0.99 2.56 9.99
C SER A 257 1.79 3.85 9.76
N LYS A 258 2.60 4.20 10.74
CA LYS A 258 3.61 5.26 10.67
C LYS A 258 4.89 4.73 11.29
N TRP A 259 5.99 4.78 10.54
CA TRP A 259 7.29 4.23 10.93
C TRP A 259 8.34 5.31 11.19
N ASP A 260 7.92 6.58 11.16
CA ASP A 260 8.80 7.73 11.37
C ASP A 260 9.04 8.00 12.86
N TRP A 261 9.87 7.16 13.47
CA TRP A 261 10.13 7.16 14.91
C TRP A 261 11.51 7.70 15.25
N HIS A 262 11.61 9.01 15.38
CA HIS A 262 12.83 9.72 15.83
C HIS A 262 13.07 9.64 17.33
N GLY A 263 12.21 8.96 18.07
CA GLY A 263 12.23 8.94 19.51
C GLY A 263 11.65 10.20 20.13
N GLY A 264 11.78 10.33 21.42
CA GLY A 264 11.34 11.48 22.19
C GLY A 264 11.10 11.13 23.65
N LEU A 265 11.19 12.13 24.50
CA LEU A 265 10.87 12.03 25.91
C LEU A 265 9.49 12.66 26.13
N ASN A 266 8.70 12.10 27.01
CA ASN A 266 7.49 12.77 27.51
C ASN A 266 7.84 13.92 28.47
N ALA A 267 6.82 14.61 28.98
CA ALA A 267 6.98 15.72 29.91
C ALA A 267 7.74 15.32 31.20
N GLU A 268 7.69 14.04 31.60
CA GLU A 268 8.39 13.49 32.76
C GLU A 268 9.80 12.97 32.42
N GLY A 269 10.30 13.23 31.21
CA GLY A 269 11.63 12.78 30.79
C GLY A 269 11.74 11.28 30.50
N ARG A 270 10.62 10.57 30.38
CA ARG A 270 10.58 9.13 30.05
C ARG A 270 10.52 8.92 28.55
N ALA A 271 11.21 7.89 28.05
CA ALA A 271 11.28 7.55 26.63
C ALA A 271 9.99 6.86 26.11
N ASN A 272 8.81 7.42 26.39
CA ASN A 272 7.52 6.84 25.97
C ASN A 272 7.31 6.86 24.45
N ASN A 273 8.06 7.69 23.72
CA ASN A 273 8.06 7.75 22.27
C ASN A 273 9.31 7.12 21.66
N SER A 274 10.01 6.24 22.42
CA SER A 274 11.13 5.52 21.84
C SER A 274 10.68 4.68 20.64
N ILE A 275 11.55 4.53 19.64
CA ILE A 275 11.28 3.67 18.49
C ILE A 275 10.90 2.26 18.94
N PHE A 276 11.58 1.71 19.95
CA PHE A 276 11.35 0.34 20.44
C PHE A 276 10.00 0.15 21.15
N VAL A 277 9.42 1.20 21.74
CA VAL A 277 8.05 1.14 22.26
C VAL A 277 7.07 1.04 21.12
N ARG A 278 7.29 1.80 20.04
CA ARG A 278 6.43 1.77 18.86
C ARG A 278 6.55 0.47 18.08
N GLU A 279 7.75 -0.05 17.95
CA GLU A 279 8.00 -1.34 17.32
C GLU A 279 7.27 -2.49 18.03
N LYS A 280 7.25 -2.48 19.38
CA LYS A 280 6.47 -3.45 20.16
C LYS A 280 4.98 -3.39 19.89
N GLU A 281 4.45 -2.23 19.52
CA GLU A 281 3.04 -2.07 19.14
C GLU A 281 2.80 -2.45 17.68
N ASP A 282 3.71 -2.10 16.76
CA ASP A 282 3.51 -2.24 15.31
C ASP A 282 3.92 -3.61 14.77
N PHE A 283 5.04 -4.18 15.23
CA PHE A 283 5.58 -5.43 14.68
C PHE A 283 4.61 -6.61 14.78
N PRO A 284 3.97 -6.90 15.92
CA PRO A 284 3.06 -8.03 16.01
C PRO A 284 1.82 -7.89 15.13
N VAL A 285 1.30 -6.67 14.97
CA VAL A 285 0.12 -6.41 14.13
C VAL A 285 0.48 -6.50 12.65
N PHE A 286 1.64 -5.97 12.28
CA PHE A 286 2.19 -6.08 10.93
C PHE A 286 2.49 -7.54 10.57
N ASP A 287 3.20 -8.26 11.45
CA ASP A 287 3.56 -9.67 11.26
C ASP A 287 2.32 -10.53 11.00
N LYS A 288 1.31 -10.40 11.86
CA LYS A 288 0.03 -11.10 11.71
C LYS A 288 -0.67 -10.78 10.40
N GLY A 289 -0.79 -9.49 10.06
CA GLY A 289 -1.55 -9.07 8.89
C GLY A 289 -0.88 -9.44 7.56
N ILE A 290 0.43 -9.22 7.46
CA ILE A 290 1.16 -9.51 6.22
C ILE A 290 1.31 -11.02 5.98
N THR A 291 1.55 -11.80 7.03
CA THR A 291 1.63 -13.26 6.90
C THR A 291 0.27 -13.87 6.55
N ALA A 292 -0.82 -13.34 7.09
CA ALA A 292 -2.17 -13.75 6.69
C ALA A 292 -2.43 -13.48 5.21
N LEU A 293 -1.99 -12.33 4.68
CA LEU A 293 -2.08 -12.03 3.26
C LEU A 293 -1.33 -13.06 2.42
N ILE A 294 -0.09 -13.36 2.79
CA ILE A 294 0.74 -14.29 2.02
C ILE A 294 0.16 -15.71 2.07
N ASP A 295 -0.21 -16.20 3.26
CA ASP A 295 -0.84 -17.52 3.38
C ASP A 295 -2.12 -17.61 2.53
N ASP A 296 -2.96 -16.58 2.56
CA ASP A 296 -4.21 -16.53 1.79
C ASP A 296 -3.96 -16.57 0.26
N LEU A 297 -2.92 -15.88 -0.22
CA LEU A 297 -2.53 -15.92 -1.63
C LEU A 297 -2.08 -17.33 -2.05
N TYR A 298 -1.24 -17.99 -1.23
CA TYR A 298 -0.77 -19.35 -1.49
C TYR A 298 -1.90 -20.39 -1.41
N GLU A 299 -2.74 -20.32 -0.38
CA GLU A 299 -3.88 -21.24 -0.20
C GLU A 299 -4.88 -21.14 -1.35
N ARG A 300 -5.00 -19.99 -2.00
CA ARG A 300 -5.91 -19.73 -3.12
C ARG A 300 -5.23 -19.89 -4.49
N GLY A 301 -3.94 -20.19 -4.53
CA GLY A 301 -3.17 -20.30 -5.78
C GLY A 301 -2.98 -18.97 -6.52
N LEU A 302 -3.15 -17.85 -5.81
CA LEU A 302 -2.96 -16.50 -6.36
C LEU A 302 -1.50 -16.07 -6.35
N ASP A 303 -0.65 -16.75 -5.59
CA ASP A 303 0.79 -16.51 -5.46
C ASP A 303 1.53 -16.56 -6.80
N LYS A 304 1.03 -17.33 -7.76
CA LYS A 304 1.64 -17.48 -9.09
C LYS A 304 1.53 -16.20 -9.93
N ASP A 305 0.45 -15.46 -9.78
CA ASP A 305 0.08 -14.33 -10.63
C ASP A 305 -0.04 -13.00 -9.86
N THR A 306 0.20 -13.02 -8.56
CA THR A 306 0.09 -11.85 -7.70
C THR A 306 1.36 -11.64 -6.90
N ALA A 307 2.11 -10.59 -7.22
CA ALA A 307 3.27 -10.16 -6.44
C ALA A 307 2.84 -9.23 -5.30
N VAL A 308 3.42 -9.42 -4.14
CA VAL A 308 3.34 -8.51 -3.01
C VAL A 308 4.69 -7.83 -2.84
N LEU A 309 4.69 -6.50 -2.78
CA LEU A 309 5.87 -5.68 -2.54
C LEU A 309 5.62 -4.82 -1.31
N VAL A 310 6.53 -4.90 -0.33
CA VAL A 310 6.45 -4.13 0.92
C VAL A 310 7.72 -3.33 1.09
N TRP A 311 7.61 -2.02 1.16
CA TRP A 311 8.74 -1.12 1.37
C TRP A 311 8.33 0.23 1.97
N GLY A 312 9.30 1.05 2.33
CA GLY A 312 9.14 2.46 2.70
C GLY A 312 10.12 3.34 1.93
N GLU A 313 10.06 4.65 2.15
CA GLU A 313 10.81 5.64 1.38
C GLU A 313 12.33 5.59 1.60
N PHE A 314 12.78 5.16 2.78
CA PHE A 314 14.20 5.00 3.14
C PHE A 314 14.34 4.08 4.36
N GLY A 315 15.57 3.76 4.73
CA GLY A 315 15.89 3.08 5.98
C GLY A 315 16.14 4.06 7.13
N ARG A 316 16.56 3.51 8.28
CA ARG A 316 16.83 4.28 9.49
C ARG A 316 18.30 4.22 9.87
N THR A 317 18.79 5.26 10.59
CA THR A 317 20.20 5.33 11.00
C THR A 317 20.61 4.11 11.82
N PRO A 318 21.81 3.55 11.57
CA PRO A 318 22.33 2.47 12.40
C PRO A 318 22.43 2.85 13.86
N LYS A 319 22.92 4.06 14.15
CA LYS A 319 23.09 4.54 15.53
C LYS A 319 21.77 5.08 16.09
N ILE A 320 21.40 4.56 17.25
CA ILE A 320 20.26 5.04 18.04
C ILE A 320 20.61 6.42 18.61
N SER A 321 19.71 7.37 18.43
CA SER A 321 19.88 8.74 18.92
C SER A 321 19.73 8.83 20.44
N ALA A 322 20.17 9.96 21.02
CA ALA A 322 19.96 10.24 22.46
C ALA A 322 18.46 10.29 22.84
N LYS A 323 17.56 10.48 21.88
CA LYS A 323 16.10 10.45 22.07
C LYS A 323 15.51 9.03 21.99
N VAL A 324 16.36 8.02 21.89
CA VAL A 324 15.97 6.61 21.72
C VAL A 324 15.10 6.41 20.47
N GLY A 325 15.57 6.97 19.37
CA GLY A 325 14.99 6.83 18.02
C GLY A 325 16.05 6.60 16.97
N ARG A 326 15.62 6.39 15.74
CA ARG A 326 16.51 6.33 14.58
C ARG A 326 16.05 7.37 13.55
N ASP A 327 17.01 8.13 13.04
CA ASP A 327 16.75 9.18 12.05
C ASP A 327 16.72 8.62 10.63
N HIS A 328 16.49 9.48 9.63
CA HIS A 328 16.44 9.09 8.22
C HIS A 328 17.80 8.60 7.73
N TRP A 329 17.81 7.49 6.99
CA TRP A 329 19.03 6.91 6.43
C TRP A 329 18.79 6.45 4.98
N PRO A 330 18.96 7.37 4.00
CA PRO A 330 18.66 7.06 2.60
C PRO A 330 19.65 6.09 1.95
N ARG A 331 20.77 5.79 2.61
CA ARG A 331 21.86 4.97 2.04
C ARG A 331 21.55 3.48 1.98
N VAL A 332 20.69 2.99 2.88
CA VAL A 332 20.28 1.58 2.92
C VAL A 332 18.87 1.47 3.43
N ALA A 333 18.06 0.69 2.75
CA ALA A 333 16.74 0.28 3.18
C ALA A 333 16.50 -1.19 2.83
N CYS A 334 15.40 -1.75 3.32
CA CYS A 334 14.95 -3.09 2.97
C CYS A 334 13.61 -3.04 2.24
N ALA A 335 13.37 -4.06 1.41
CA ALA A 335 12.05 -4.40 0.90
C ALA A 335 11.78 -5.88 1.10
N LEU A 336 10.48 -6.22 1.19
CA LEU A 336 9.99 -7.60 1.12
C LEU A 336 9.28 -7.80 -0.20
N MET A 337 9.47 -8.96 -0.80
CA MET A 337 8.71 -9.44 -1.95
C MET A 337 8.15 -10.82 -1.64
N ALA A 338 6.95 -11.11 -2.16
CA ALA A 338 6.34 -12.45 -2.08
C ALA A 338 5.45 -12.70 -3.30
N GLY A 339 5.20 -13.94 -3.63
CA GLY A 339 4.33 -14.34 -4.74
C GLY A 339 4.86 -13.96 -6.13
N GLY A 340 3.96 -13.71 -7.07
CA GLY A 340 4.27 -13.34 -8.46
C GLY A 340 4.92 -14.44 -9.29
N GLY A 341 4.79 -15.70 -8.88
CA GLY A 341 5.45 -16.84 -9.52
C GLY A 341 6.98 -16.83 -9.37
N MET A 342 7.51 -15.97 -8.50
CA MET A 342 8.95 -15.86 -8.24
C MET A 342 9.41 -16.98 -7.30
N ARG A 343 10.69 -17.30 -7.39
CA ARG A 343 11.34 -18.20 -6.43
C ARG A 343 11.78 -17.39 -5.21
N HIS A 344 11.33 -17.80 -4.03
CA HIS A 344 11.61 -17.16 -2.75
C HIS A 344 12.44 -18.07 -1.84
N GLY A 345 12.88 -17.56 -0.67
CA GLY A 345 13.68 -18.26 0.33
C GLY A 345 15.16 -17.98 0.29
#